data_c5e5b2f48ff759f54aac0fb5097e6560
#
_entry.id   c5e5b2f48ff759f54aac0fb5097e6560
#
_cell.length_a   1.000
_cell.length_b   1.000
_cell.length_c   1.000
_cell.angle_alpha   90.00
_cell.angle_beta   90.00
_cell.angle_gamma   90.00
#
_symmetry.space_group_name_H-M   'P 1'
#
loop_
_entity.id
_entity.type
_entity.pdbx_description
1 polymer ?
#
loop_
_entity_poly.entity_id
_entity_poly.type
_entity_poly.pdbx_seq_one_letter_code
_entity_poly.pdbx_strand_id
1 'polypeptide(L)'
;MYNESLRDQKEVVLCEDGTHTLFSIEFDEPYHSTKDGALHESLEKHVKPALVLSKDKTNLTILDICFGLGYNTFSTLHYIQTQGLNTKVHILSPEFDEGLVRSLDTFDFPPEFDSIKHIIKSISQDLYYEDEQFKIEILLGDARKSIPNIQEKVDIIYQDAFSPVHNPLLWTTEH
;
A
#
# COMPACT_ATOMS: atom_id res chain seq x y z
N MET A 1 10.58 -20.38 6.41
CA MET A 1 9.34 -21.12 6.74
C MET A 1 8.40 -20.11 7.37
N TYR A 2 7.21 -19.94 6.83
CA TYR A 2 6.21 -19.02 7.36
C TYR A 2 5.82 -19.43 8.78
N ASN A 3 5.92 -18.51 9.72
CA ASN A 3 5.58 -18.77 11.13
C ASN A 3 4.43 -17.86 11.57
N GLU A 4 3.21 -18.40 11.55
CA GLU A 4 1.99 -17.66 11.91
C GLU A 4 2.04 -17.05 13.32
N SER A 5 2.78 -17.66 14.26
CA SER A 5 2.90 -17.14 15.63
C SER A 5 3.67 -15.81 15.72
N LEU A 6 4.43 -15.45 14.69
CA LEU A 6 5.20 -14.21 14.63
C LEU A 6 4.49 -13.10 13.84
N ARG A 7 3.41 -13.41 13.11
CA ARG A 7 2.69 -12.46 12.25
C ARG A 7 2.25 -11.20 12.99
N ASP A 8 1.76 -11.36 14.19
CA ASP A 8 1.23 -10.26 15.00
C ASP A 8 2.31 -9.51 15.77
N GLN A 9 3.57 -9.97 15.67
CA GLN A 9 4.69 -9.32 16.35
C GLN A 9 5.31 -8.25 15.45
N LYS A 10 4.91 -7.01 15.70
CA LYS A 10 5.39 -5.83 14.99
C LYS A 10 5.80 -4.75 15.97
N GLU A 11 6.83 -4.00 15.62
CA GLU A 11 7.32 -2.88 16.40
C GLU A 11 7.18 -1.59 15.59
N VAL A 12 6.66 -0.53 16.23
CA VAL A 12 6.59 0.79 15.60
C VAL A 12 7.99 1.40 15.56
N VAL A 13 8.41 1.87 14.40
CA VAL A 13 9.70 2.50 14.16
C VAL A 13 9.51 3.89 13.58
N LEU A 14 10.22 4.88 14.13
CA LEU A 14 10.29 6.23 13.60
C LEU A 14 11.35 6.30 12.50
N CYS A 15 10.97 6.80 11.33
CA CYS A 15 11.85 7.03 10.19
C CYS A 15 12.53 8.39 10.24
N GLU A 16 13.60 8.59 9.45
CA GLU A 16 14.33 9.86 9.40
C GLU A 16 13.49 11.02 8.82
N ASP A 17 12.48 10.74 7.99
CA ASP A 17 11.53 11.74 7.48
C ASP A 17 10.43 12.12 8.49
N GLY A 18 10.46 11.56 9.69
CA GLY A 18 9.48 11.79 10.75
C GLY A 18 8.20 10.94 10.63
N THR A 19 8.09 10.07 9.63
CA THR A 19 6.97 9.13 9.53
C THR A 19 7.20 7.90 10.41
N HIS A 20 6.09 7.25 10.79
CA HIS A 20 6.16 5.96 11.46
C HIS A 20 6.00 4.81 10.44
N THR A 21 6.73 3.74 10.66
CA THR A 21 6.58 2.46 9.97
C THR A 21 6.54 1.32 10.99
N LEU A 22 6.40 0.09 10.51
CA LEU A 22 6.48 -1.10 11.33
C LEU A 22 7.71 -1.92 10.97
N PHE A 23 8.31 -2.57 11.96
CA PHE A 23 9.27 -3.63 11.77
C PHE A 23 8.57 -4.97 11.98
N SER A 24 8.70 -5.88 11.02
CA SER A 24 8.15 -7.22 11.10
C SER A 24 9.15 -8.17 11.73
N ILE A 25 8.80 -8.75 12.89
CA ILE A 25 9.63 -9.78 13.52
C ILE A 25 9.62 -11.06 12.66
N GLU A 26 8.49 -11.36 12.01
CA GLU A 26 8.36 -12.53 11.13
C GLU A 26 9.32 -12.51 9.95
N PHE A 27 9.45 -11.35 9.29
CA PHE A 27 10.28 -11.18 8.10
C PHE A 27 11.66 -10.58 8.39
N ASP A 28 11.92 -10.18 9.65
CA ASP A 28 13.16 -9.50 10.08
C ASP A 28 13.49 -8.29 9.18
N GLU A 29 12.46 -7.50 8.86
CA GLU A 29 12.58 -6.37 7.92
C GLU A 29 11.55 -5.28 8.25
N PRO A 30 11.87 -3.99 8.11
CA PRO A 30 10.89 -2.92 8.21
C PRO A 30 9.99 -2.90 6.96
N TYR A 31 8.75 -2.45 7.12
CA TYR A 31 7.80 -2.28 6.02
C TYR A 31 8.26 -1.21 5.01
N HIS A 32 9.01 -0.21 5.46
CA HIS A 32 9.57 0.86 4.63
C HIS A 32 10.97 1.19 5.09
N SER A 33 11.77 1.80 4.20
CA SER A 33 13.11 2.28 4.53
C SER A 33 13.07 3.28 5.69
N THR A 34 13.68 2.92 6.80
CA THR A 34 13.76 3.81 7.97
C THR A 34 14.64 5.03 7.71
N LYS A 35 15.59 4.91 6.78
CA LYS A 35 16.47 5.99 6.36
C LYS A 35 15.78 6.97 5.39
N ASP A 36 15.10 6.43 4.37
CA ASP A 36 14.43 7.29 3.38
C ASP A 36 13.11 7.84 3.94
N GLY A 37 12.44 7.08 4.80
CA GLY A 37 11.13 7.39 5.34
C GLY A 37 9.98 6.82 4.53
N ALA A 38 8.90 6.44 5.21
CA ALA A 38 7.80 5.72 4.58
C ALA A 38 7.06 6.56 3.53
N LEU A 39 6.78 7.83 3.82
CA LEU A 39 6.13 8.73 2.88
C LEU A 39 7.05 9.07 1.70
N HIS A 40 8.29 9.42 1.98
CA HIS A 40 9.27 9.78 0.95
C HIS A 40 9.54 8.60 0.01
N GLU A 41 9.76 7.41 0.56
CA GLU A 41 9.97 6.19 -0.23
C GLU A 41 8.80 5.92 -1.17
N SER A 42 7.56 5.92 -0.66
CA SER A 42 6.37 5.69 -1.47
C SER A 42 6.21 6.72 -2.59
N LEU A 43 6.42 8.00 -2.29
CA LEU A 43 6.32 9.07 -3.29
C LEU A 43 7.38 8.96 -4.38
N GLU A 44 8.65 8.76 -4.01
CA GLU A 44 9.77 8.82 -4.96
C GLU A 44 9.95 7.52 -5.76
N LYS A 45 9.73 6.36 -5.14
CA LYS A 45 9.95 5.07 -5.79
C LYS A 45 8.74 4.58 -6.59
N HIS A 46 7.52 4.87 -6.12
CA HIS A 46 6.29 4.31 -6.71
C HIS A 46 5.39 5.37 -7.36
N VAL A 47 4.93 6.34 -6.58
CA VAL A 47 3.82 7.23 -6.99
C VAL A 47 4.21 8.20 -8.09
N LYS A 48 5.23 9.02 -7.87
CA LYS A 48 5.64 10.04 -8.86
C LYS A 48 6.05 9.45 -10.20
N PRO A 49 6.93 8.42 -10.27
CA PRO A 49 7.28 7.83 -11.55
C PRO A 49 6.07 7.28 -12.31
N ALA A 50 5.19 6.56 -11.61
CA ALA A 50 4.01 5.96 -12.22
C ALA A 50 3.02 7.00 -12.77
N LEU A 51 2.71 8.04 -11.98
CA LEU A 51 1.74 9.06 -12.37
C LEU A 51 2.29 10.00 -13.45
N VAL A 52 3.58 10.30 -13.46
CA VAL A 52 4.23 11.06 -14.53
C VAL A 52 4.14 10.31 -15.87
N LEU A 53 4.39 9.01 -15.87
CA LEU A 53 4.27 8.17 -17.08
C LEU A 53 2.81 8.00 -17.52
N SER A 54 1.86 8.15 -16.63
CA SER A 54 0.43 7.99 -16.89
C SER A 54 -0.34 9.30 -16.98
N LYS A 55 0.34 10.44 -17.11
CA LYS A 55 -0.23 11.81 -17.06
C LYS A 55 -1.38 12.06 -18.05
N ASP A 56 -1.40 11.35 -19.18
CA ASP A 56 -2.41 11.51 -20.23
C ASP A 56 -3.66 10.63 -19.99
N LYS A 57 -3.66 9.81 -18.94
CA LYS A 57 -4.79 8.97 -18.59
C LYS A 57 -5.73 9.65 -17.61
N THR A 58 -7.03 9.61 -17.91
CA THR A 58 -8.09 10.12 -17.04
C THR A 58 -8.62 9.08 -16.06
N ASN A 59 -8.38 7.80 -16.34
CA ASN A 59 -8.73 6.68 -15.48
C ASN A 59 -7.51 5.75 -15.37
N LEU A 60 -7.20 5.34 -14.15
CA LEU A 60 -6.09 4.44 -13.84
C LEU A 60 -6.58 3.30 -12.96
N THR A 61 -6.19 2.08 -13.30
CA THR A 61 -6.30 0.92 -12.42
C THR A 61 -4.90 0.56 -11.94
N ILE A 62 -4.72 0.56 -10.63
CA ILE A 62 -3.44 0.30 -9.97
C ILE A 62 -3.55 -1.00 -9.17
N LEU A 63 -2.60 -1.88 -9.33
CA LEU A 63 -2.40 -3.04 -8.48
C LEU A 63 -1.28 -2.73 -7.49
N ASP A 64 -1.63 -2.58 -6.21
CA ASP A 64 -0.68 -2.32 -5.12
C ASP A 64 -0.44 -3.62 -4.35
N ILE A 65 0.63 -4.34 -4.71
CA ILE A 65 0.90 -5.67 -4.18
C ILE A 65 1.52 -5.55 -2.79
N CYS A 66 0.90 -6.20 -1.79
CA CYS A 66 1.23 -6.10 -0.37
C CYS A 66 0.90 -4.71 0.19
N PHE A 67 -0.40 -4.51 0.49
CA PHE A 67 -0.91 -3.24 1.03
C PHE A 67 -0.13 -2.73 2.25
N GLY A 68 0.17 -3.62 3.20
CA GLY A 68 0.89 -3.28 4.42
C GLY A 68 0.21 -2.17 5.20
N LEU A 69 0.94 -1.09 5.46
CA LEU A 69 0.42 0.14 6.07
C LEU A 69 -0.33 1.06 5.08
N GLY A 70 -0.38 0.69 3.80
CA GLY A 70 -1.09 1.46 2.78
C GLY A 70 -0.38 2.72 2.29
N TYR A 71 0.89 2.93 2.61
CA TYR A 71 1.61 4.15 2.21
C TYR A 71 1.60 4.38 0.70
N ASN A 72 1.75 3.35 -0.13
CA ASN A 72 1.73 3.52 -1.59
C ASN A 72 0.35 3.97 -2.08
N THR A 73 -0.70 3.35 -1.60
CA THR A 73 -2.09 3.75 -1.88
C THR A 73 -2.36 5.16 -1.37
N PHE A 74 -2.11 5.46 -0.10
CA PHE A 74 -2.43 6.78 0.49
C PHE A 74 -1.58 7.90 -0.09
N SER A 75 -0.31 7.65 -0.38
CA SER A 75 0.56 8.61 -1.07
C SER A 75 0.08 8.91 -2.50
N THR A 76 -0.49 7.91 -3.19
CA THR A 76 -1.11 8.12 -4.52
C THR A 76 -2.29 9.08 -4.42
N LEU A 77 -3.21 8.87 -3.46
CA LEU A 77 -4.34 9.77 -3.26
C LEU A 77 -3.89 11.18 -2.88
N HIS A 78 -2.96 11.28 -1.94
CA HIS A 78 -2.37 12.55 -1.51
C HIS A 78 -1.74 13.31 -2.69
N TYR A 79 -0.93 12.63 -3.50
CA TYR A 79 -0.30 13.24 -4.67
C TYR A 79 -1.32 13.75 -5.68
N ILE A 80 -2.34 12.97 -6.01
CA ILE A 80 -3.41 13.37 -6.93
C ILE A 80 -4.14 14.61 -6.42
N GLN A 81 -4.49 14.65 -5.12
CA GLN A 81 -5.17 15.79 -4.51
C GLN A 81 -4.27 17.03 -4.50
N THR A 82 -3.02 16.92 -4.10
CA THR A 82 -2.10 18.06 -3.98
C THR A 82 -1.68 18.63 -5.34
N GLN A 83 -1.63 17.78 -6.38
CA GLN A 83 -1.37 18.22 -7.74
C GLN A 83 -2.64 18.69 -8.49
N GLY A 84 -3.81 18.61 -7.87
CA GLY A 84 -5.08 18.99 -8.48
C GLY A 84 -5.43 18.17 -9.73
N LEU A 85 -5.06 16.89 -9.76
CA LEU A 85 -5.34 16.01 -10.89
C LEU A 85 -6.78 15.51 -10.86
N ASN A 86 -7.44 15.50 -12.02
CA ASN A 86 -8.80 14.97 -12.17
C ASN A 86 -8.83 13.46 -12.51
N THR A 87 -7.70 12.79 -12.40
CA THR A 87 -7.58 11.37 -12.69
C THR A 87 -8.42 10.56 -11.70
N LYS A 88 -9.26 9.68 -12.22
CA LYS A 88 -9.98 8.68 -11.43
C LYS A 88 -9.07 7.47 -11.23
N VAL A 89 -9.02 6.98 -10.01
CA VAL A 89 -8.12 5.87 -9.67
C VAL A 89 -8.89 4.76 -8.99
N HIS A 90 -8.75 3.55 -9.52
CA HIS A 90 -9.16 2.31 -8.91
C HIS A 90 -7.93 1.55 -8.42
N ILE A 91 -7.83 1.29 -7.14
CA ILE A 91 -6.73 0.55 -6.53
C ILE A 91 -7.24 -0.81 -6.06
N LEU A 92 -6.58 -1.86 -6.53
CA LEU A 92 -6.77 -3.23 -6.07
C LEU A 92 -5.52 -3.60 -5.28
N SER A 93 -5.67 -3.98 -4.02
CA SER A 93 -4.51 -4.27 -3.18
C SER A 93 -4.66 -5.57 -2.42
N PRO A 94 -3.93 -6.62 -2.83
CA PRO A 94 -3.85 -7.85 -2.06
C PRO A 94 -3.14 -7.63 -0.73
N GLU A 95 -3.73 -8.15 0.35
CA GLU A 95 -3.11 -8.14 1.67
C GLU A 95 -3.44 -9.42 2.43
N PHE A 96 -2.43 -9.98 3.07
CA PHE A 96 -2.56 -11.22 3.81
C PHE A 96 -2.93 -11.00 5.29
N ASP A 97 -2.48 -9.87 5.86
CA ASP A 97 -2.63 -9.53 7.27
C ASP A 97 -3.87 -8.65 7.49
N GLU A 98 -5.02 -9.28 7.67
CA GLU A 98 -6.27 -8.58 7.97
C GLU A 98 -6.17 -7.74 9.25
N GLY A 99 -5.51 -8.26 10.28
CA GLY A 99 -5.34 -7.55 11.56
C GLY A 99 -4.60 -6.25 11.40
N LEU A 100 -3.58 -6.20 10.53
CA LEU A 100 -2.86 -4.99 10.19
C LEU A 100 -3.79 -3.97 9.53
N VAL A 101 -4.54 -4.35 8.50
CA VAL A 101 -5.48 -3.45 7.82
C VAL A 101 -6.53 -2.89 8.79
N ARG A 102 -7.09 -3.75 9.67
CA ARG A 102 -8.09 -3.35 10.67
C ARG A 102 -7.56 -2.37 11.72
N SER A 103 -6.24 -2.27 11.90
CA SER A 103 -5.61 -1.38 12.87
C SER A 103 -5.25 0.01 12.32
N LEU A 104 -5.41 0.26 11.03
CA LEU A 104 -4.89 1.46 10.37
C LEU A 104 -5.52 2.77 10.85
N ASP A 105 -6.78 2.76 11.30
CA ASP A 105 -7.45 3.96 11.82
C ASP A 105 -6.84 4.48 13.13
N THR A 106 -6.07 3.65 13.83
CA THR A 106 -5.36 4.01 15.06
C THR A 106 -3.85 4.22 14.84
N PHE A 107 -3.36 4.00 13.63
CA PHE A 107 -1.95 4.18 13.30
C PHE A 107 -1.61 5.66 13.17
N ASP A 108 -0.42 6.06 13.64
CA ASP A 108 0.05 7.44 13.58
C ASP A 108 0.65 7.77 12.19
N PHE A 109 -0.24 8.12 11.28
CA PHE A 109 0.13 8.56 9.94
C PHE A 109 0.60 10.02 9.94
N PRO A 110 1.41 10.43 8.94
CA PRO A 110 1.87 11.81 8.83
C PRO A 110 0.72 12.78 8.52
N PRO A 111 0.86 14.08 8.88
CA PRO A 111 -0.18 15.09 8.67
C PRO A 111 -0.55 15.29 7.19
N GLU A 112 0.29 14.89 6.25
CA GLU A 112 0.00 14.85 4.82
C GLU A 112 -1.22 13.99 4.48
N PHE A 113 -1.55 13.00 5.33
CA PHE A 113 -2.73 12.15 5.16
C PHE A 113 -3.97 12.64 5.91
N ASP A 114 -3.93 13.82 6.55
CA ASP A 114 -5.07 14.36 7.29
C ASP A 114 -6.34 14.51 6.44
N SER A 115 -6.18 14.91 5.17
CA SER A 115 -7.31 15.07 4.24
C SER A 115 -7.97 13.74 3.83
N ILE A 116 -7.29 12.61 4.01
CA ILE A 116 -7.77 11.28 3.64
C ILE A 116 -8.03 10.37 4.84
N LYS A 117 -8.05 10.89 6.07
CA LYS A 117 -8.33 10.09 7.28
C LYS A 117 -9.64 9.31 7.20
N HIS A 118 -10.68 9.90 6.58
CA HIS A 118 -11.96 9.23 6.37
C HIS A 118 -11.85 8.02 5.45
N ILE A 119 -10.95 8.07 4.45
CA ILE A 119 -10.65 6.95 3.55
C ILE A 119 -9.93 5.84 4.32
N ILE A 120 -8.90 6.20 5.09
CA ILE A 120 -8.15 5.24 5.93
C ILE A 120 -9.10 4.52 6.88
N LYS A 121 -10.01 5.27 7.53
CA LYS A 121 -11.02 4.70 8.43
C LYS A 121 -11.95 3.73 7.69
N SER A 122 -12.46 4.09 6.51
CA SER A 122 -13.32 3.23 5.71
C SER A 122 -12.60 1.92 5.33
N ILE A 123 -11.36 2.01 4.89
CA ILE A 123 -10.55 0.83 4.56
C ILE A 123 -10.34 -0.05 5.79
N SER A 124 -10.02 0.54 6.95
CA SER A 124 -9.84 -0.20 8.20
C SER A 124 -11.10 -0.95 8.63
N GLN A 125 -12.28 -0.36 8.43
CA GLN A 125 -13.56 -0.93 8.84
C GLN A 125 -14.14 -1.90 7.81
N ASP A 126 -14.13 -1.50 6.53
CA ASP A 126 -14.90 -2.14 5.46
C ASP A 126 -14.03 -2.85 4.42
N LEU A 127 -12.69 -2.68 4.47
CA LEU A 127 -11.73 -3.14 3.45
C LEU A 127 -12.00 -2.54 2.07
N TYR A 128 -12.74 -1.46 2.03
CA TYR A 128 -13.27 -0.84 0.83
C TYR A 128 -13.51 0.64 1.03
N TYR A 129 -13.30 1.42 -0.04
CA TYR A 129 -13.73 2.81 -0.15
C TYR A 129 -14.07 3.15 -1.59
N GLU A 130 -15.11 3.97 -1.81
CA GLU A 130 -15.44 4.52 -3.12
C GLU A 130 -16.08 5.90 -2.99
N ASP A 131 -15.60 6.82 -3.84
CA ASP A 131 -16.23 8.11 -4.12
C ASP A 131 -16.21 8.41 -5.62
N GLU A 132 -16.43 9.66 -6.03
CA GLU A 132 -16.44 10.06 -7.43
C GLU A 132 -15.07 9.92 -8.13
N GLN A 133 -13.98 9.96 -7.38
CA GLN A 133 -12.61 9.96 -7.91
C GLN A 133 -11.84 8.70 -7.55
N PHE A 134 -12.00 8.16 -6.34
CA PHE A 134 -11.21 7.06 -5.83
C PHE A 134 -12.06 5.84 -5.51
N LYS A 135 -11.59 4.68 -5.94
CA LYS A 135 -12.11 3.38 -5.53
C LYS A 135 -10.95 2.52 -5.04
N ILE A 136 -11.06 1.95 -3.84
CA ILE A 136 -10.01 1.14 -3.23
C ILE A 136 -10.62 -0.13 -2.69
N GLU A 137 -10.04 -1.26 -3.07
CA GLU A 137 -10.49 -2.61 -2.68
C GLU A 137 -9.31 -3.39 -2.09
N ILE A 138 -9.42 -3.78 -0.83
CA ILE A 138 -8.44 -4.67 -0.20
C ILE A 138 -8.86 -6.12 -0.42
N LEU A 139 -8.02 -6.87 -1.10
CA LEU A 139 -8.23 -8.28 -1.44
C LEU A 139 -7.54 -9.15 -0.40
N LEU A 140 -8.26 -9.53 0.66
CA LEU A 140 -7.69 -10.34 1.74
C LEU A 140 -7.25 -11.72 1.23
N GLY A 141 -6.04 -12.09 1.61
CA GLY A 141 -5.46 -13.40 1.38
C GLY A 141 -4.17 -13.39 0.59
N ASP A 142 -3.81 -14.56 0.09
CA ASP A 142 -2.58 -14.76 -0.68
C ASP A 142 -2.67 -14.07 -2.06
N ALA A 143 -1.77 -13.12 -2.31
CA ALA A 143 -1.69 -12.37 -3.56
C ALA A 143 -1.62 -13.28 -4.79
N ARG A 144 -0.90 -14.40 -4.70
CA ARG A 144 -0.76 -15.40 -5.77
C ARG A 144 -2.09 -16.05 -6.14
N LYS A 145 -3.09 -15.99 -5.26
CA LYS A 145 -4.44 -16.51 -5.50
C LYS A 145 -5.42 -15.43 -5.92
N SER A 146 -5.28 -14.22 -5.37
CA SER A 146 -6.20 -13.12 -5.69
C SER A 146 -5.89 -12.44 -7.02
N ILE A 147 -4.60 -12.23 -7.35
CA ILE A 147 -4.19 -11.56 -8.59
C ILE A 147 -4.70 -12.26 -9.86
N PRO A 148 -4.60 -13.59 -10.01
CA PRO A 148 -5.11 -14.27 -11.21
C PRO A 148 -6.62 -14.14 -11.43
N ASN A 149 -7.38 -13.75 -10.41
CA ASN A 149 -8.82 -13.55 -10.48
C ASN A 149 -9.24 -12.11 -10.83
N ILE A 150 -8.28 -11.18 -10.90
CA ILE A 150 -8.54 -9.81 -11.32
C ILE A 150 -8.85 -9.81 -12.81
N GLN A 151 -10.08 -9.35 -13.17
CA GLN A 151 -10.54 -9.30 -14.56
C GLN A 151 -10.23 -7.95 -15.22
N GLU A 152 -9.90 -6.95 -14.44
CA GLU A 152 -9.65 -5.61 -14.92
C GLU A 152 -8.24 -5.48 -15.50
N LYS A 153 -8.12 -4.64 -16.53
CA LYS A 153 -6.81 -4.29 -17.07
C LYS A 153 -6.11 -3.34 -16.11
N VAL A 154 -4.98 -3.77 -15.59
CA VAL A 154 -4.11 -2.97 -14.71
C VAL A 154 -3.19 -2.07 -15.55
N ASP A 155 -3.12 -0.80 -15.19
CA ASP A 155 -2.25 0.19 -15.83
C ASP A 155 -0.90 0.34 -15.13
N ILE A 156 -0.90 0.21 -13.79
CA ILE A 156 0.27 0.41 -12.93
C ILE A 156 0.33 -0.73 -11.92
N ILE A 157 1.53 -1.23 -11.66
CA ILE A 157 1.80 -2.19 -10.59
C ILE A 157 2.82 -1.58 -9.63
N TYR A 158 2.45 -1.49 -8.35
CA TYR A 158 3.40 -1.29 -7.26
C TYR A 158 3.78 -2.66 -6.71
N GLN A 159 5.03 -3.03 -6.85
CA GLN A 159 5.57 -4.28 -6.31
C GLN A 159 6.40 -3.93 -5.07
N ASP A 160 5.81 -4.06 -3.90
CA ASP A 160 6.40 -3.61 -2.63
C ASP A 160 6.33 -4.68 -1.54
N ALA A 161 6.52 -5.93 -1.94
CA ALA A 161 6.67 -7.03 -1.00
C ALA A 161 8.02 -6.94 -0.25
N PHE A 162 8.10 -7.53 0.94
CA PHE A 162 9.39 -7.75 1.60
C PHE A 162 10.41 -8.35 0.65
N SER A 163 11.69 -8.05 0.88
CA SER A 163 12.77 -8.40 -0.02
C SER A 163 12.78 -9.88 -0.44
N PRO A 164 13.34 -10.22 -1.60
CA PRO A 164 13.42 -11.61 -2.06
C PRO A 164 14.12 -12.56 -1.09
N VAL A 165 15.01 -12.01 -0.24
CA VAL A 165 15.70 -12.80 0.80
C VAL A 165 14.73 -13.24 1.89
N HIS A 166 13.80 -12.38 2.26
CA HIS A 166 12.87 -12.60 3.36
C HIS A 166 11.51 -13.14 2.90
N ASN A 167 11.07 -12.77 1.69
CA ASN A 167 9.81 -13.25 1.10
C ASN A 167 9.98 -13.67 -0.37
N PRO A 168 10.71 -14.76 -0.65
CA PRO A 168 11.02 -15.17 -2.03
C PRO A 168 9.78 -15.54 -2.85
N LEU A 169 8.67 -15.96 -2.23
CA LEU A 169 7.49 -16.45 -2.93
C LEU A 169 6.77 -15.38 -3.77
N LEU A 170 6.90 -14.11 -3.41
CA LEU A 170 6.32 -12.99 -4.16
C LEU A 170 7.27 -12.43 -5.24
N TRP A 171 8.44 -13.07 -5.44
CA TRP A 171 9.44 -12.66 -6.42
C TRP A 171 9.74 -13.76 -7.45
N THR A 172 8.91 -14.79 -7.53
CA THR A 172 9.03 -15.86 -8.52
C THR A 172 8.31 -15.49 -9.83
N THR A 173 8.63 -16.20 -10.90
CA THR A 173 7.99 -16.01 -12.21
C THR A 173 6.56 -16.53 -12.27
N GLU A 174 6.14 -17.31 -11.29
CA GLU A 174 4.77 -17.83 -11.14
C GLU A 174 3.83 -16.86 -10.43
N HIS A 175 4.36 -15.73 -9.94
CA HIS A 175 3.60 -14.69 -9.25
C HIS A 175 3.18 -13.60 -10.19
#